data_edf174d25ff74ffcf853a57837dc12ab
#
_entry.id   edf174d25ff74ffcf853a57837dc12ab
#
_cell.length_a   1.000
_cell.length_b   1.000
_cell.length_c   1.000
_cell.angle_alpha   90.00
_cell.angle_beta   90.00
_cell.angle_gamma   90.00
#
_symmetry.space_group_name_H-M   'P 1'
#
loop_
_entity.id
_entity.type
_entity.pdbx_description
1 polymer ?
#
loop_
_entity_poly.entity_id
_entity_poly.type
_entity_poly.pdbx_seq_one_letter_code
_entity_poly.pdbx_strand_id
1 'polypeptide(L)'
;MSPAQVVVIGAGPGGLAAAAALGARGVQALVVDRDSQVGSSWRRHYERLHLHTPRRWSGLPGYPIPRRFGRWVARADVVAYLEEYVAHHGIQLRLG
;
A
#
# COMPACT_ATOMS: atom_id res chain seq x y z
N MET A 1 18.29 9.43 11.55
CA MET A 1 17.55 8.90 10.39
C MET A 1 18.41 9.01 9.15
N SER A 2 18.58 7.92 8.42
CA SER A 2 19.33 7.95 7.18
C SER A 2 18.55 8.68 6.09
N PRO A 3 19.22 9.46 5.21
CA PRO A 3 18.53 10.05 4.07
C PRO A 3 18.00 8.97 3.12
N ALA A 4 16.90 9.26 2.47
CA ALA A 4 16.35 8.35 1.48
C ALA A 4 17.25 8.28 0.24
N GLN A 5 17.46 7.08 -0.27
CA GLN A 5 18.26 6.85 -1.48
C GLN A 5 17.40 6.92 -2.74
N VAL A 6 16.09 6.68 -2.61
CA VAL A 6 15.13 6.67 -3.70
C VAL A 6 13.85 7.36 -3.25
N VAL A 7 13.26 8.14 -4.14
CA VAL A 7 11.94 8.73 -3.93
C VAL A 7 10.95 8.00 -4.83
N VAL A 8 9.88 7.47 -4.23
CA VAL A 8 8.79 6.82 -4.96
C VAL A 8 7.61 7.77 -5.00
N ILE A 9 7.11 8.07 -6.18
CA ILE A 9 5.98 8.98 -6.36
C ILE A 9 4.69 8.17 -6.44
N GLY A 10 3.80 8.40 -5.48
CA GLY A 10 2.52 7.74 -5.39
C GLY A 10 2.44 6.73 -4.27
N ALA A 11 1.48 6.91 -3.37
CA ALA A 11 1.21 6.05 -2.21
C ALA A 11 0.06 5.07 -2.47
N GLY A 12 -0.07 4.62 -3.71
CA GLY A 12 -0.97 3.54 -4.08
C GLY A 12 -0.30 2.18 -3.97
N PRO A 13 -0.98 1.10 -4.37
CA PRO A 13 -0.44 -0.26 -4.25
C PRO A 13 0.93 -0.44 -4.92
N GLY A 14 1.11 0.09 -6.13
CA GLY A 14 2.36 -0.04 -6.86
C GLY A 14 3.53 0.65 -6.17
N GLY A 15 3.32 1.88 -5.70
CA GLY A 15 4.36 2.64 -5.00
C GLY A 15 4.74 2.01 -3.67
N LEU A 16 3.76 1.54 -2.92
CA LEU A 16 4.01 0.87 -1.64
C LEU A 16 4.75 -0.45 -1.83
N ALA A 17 4.38 -1.24 -2.84
CA ALA A 17 5.06 -2.49 -3.15
C ALA A 17 6.52 -2.23 -3.58
N ALA A 18 6.76 -1.18 -4.37
CA ALA A 18 8.10 -0.80 -4.78
C ALA A 18 8.95 -0.42 -3.57
N ALA A 19 8.40 0.39 -2.65
CA ALA A 19 9.11 0.79 -1.44
C ALA A 19 9.46 -0.41 -0.55
N ALA A 20 8.53 -1.35 -0.40
CA ALA A 20 8.76 -2.57 0.38
C ALA A 20 9.86 -3.43 -0.26
N ALA A 21 9.84 -3.60 -1.57
CA ALA A 21 10.85 -4.36 -2.30
C ALA A 21 12.24 -3.73 -2.16
N LEU A 22 12.34 -2.41 -2.26
CA LEU A 22 13.58 -1.69 -2.06
C LEU A 22 14.09 -1.86 -0.64
N GLY A 23 13.21 -1.73 0.36
CA GLY A 23 13.56 -1.92 1.77
C GLY A 23 14.08 -3.32 2.06
N ALA A 24 13.52 -4.34 1.43
CA ALA A 24 13.97 -5.72 1.58
C ALA A 24 15.40 -5.91 1.05
N ARG A 25 15.85 -5.02 0.18
CA ARG A 25 17.20 -5.04 -0.37
C ARG A 25 18.13 -4.02 0.30
N GLY A 26 17.70 -3.44 1.40
CA GLY A 26 18.50 -2.47 2.15
C GLY A 26 18.51 -1.06 1.56
N VAL A 27 17.62 -0.76 0.63
CA VAL A 27 17.51 0.56 0.01
C VAL A 27 16.45 1.39 0.73
N GLN A 28 16.83 2.55 1.24
CA GLN A 28 15.91 3.49 1.88
C GLN A 28 15.07 4.21 0.84
N ALA A 29 13.76 4.05 0.89
CA ALA A 29 12.83 4.72 -0.02
C ALA A 29 11.93 5.67 0.75
N LEU A 30 11.66 6.84 0.19
CA LEU A 30 10.65 7.77 0.69
C LEU A 30 9.51 7.80 -0.32
N VAL A 31 8.31 7.44 0.12
CA VAL A 31 7.12 7.51 -0.73
C VAL A 31 6.48 8.87 -0.53
N VAL A 32 6.26 9.59 -1.63
CA VAL A 32 5.62 10.90 -1.60
C VAL A 32 4.32 10.86 -2.38
N ASP A 33 3.32 11.59 -1.90
CA ASP A 33 2.04 11.73 -2.59
C ASP A 33 1.47 13.10 -2.28
N ARG A 34 0.84 13.72 -3.27
CA ARG A 34 0.17 15.02 -3.09
C ARG A 34 -1.10 14.87 -2.24
N ASP A 35 -1.69 13.70 -2.21
CA ASP A 35 -2.85 13.41 -1.35
C ASP A 35 -2.42 13.21 0.09
N SER A 36 -3.33 13.45 1.01
CA SER A 36 -3.04 13.38 2.44
C SER A 36 -3.16 11.97 3.03
N GLN A 37 -3.56 11.00 2.22
CA GLN A 37 -3.83 9.64 2.68
C GLN A 37 -3.28 8.61 1.70
N VAL A 38 -2.83 7.46 2.25
CA VAL A 38 -2.45 6.30 1.48
C VAL A 38 -3.66 5.75 0.74
N GLY A 39 -3.46 5.30 -0.50
CA GLY A 39 -4.52 4.64 -1.27
C GLY A 39 -5.66 5.57 -1.67
N SER A 40 -5.38 6.85 -1.87
CA SER A 40 -6.40 7.85 -2.15
C SER A 40 -7.26 7.54 -3.38
N SER A 41 -6.68 6.92 -4.42
CA SER A 41 -7.45 6.52 -5.59
C SER A 41 -8.53 5.48 -5.23
N TRP A 42 -8.21 4.55 -4.32
CA TRP A 42 -9.17 3.56 -3.84
C TRP A 42 -10.24 4.19 -2.96
N ARG A 43 -9.89 5.23 -2.20
CA ARG A 43 -10.86 5.94 -1.34
C ARG A 43 -11.93 6.66 -2.17
N ARG A 44 -11.65 6.96 -3.44
CA ARG A 44 -12.58 7.65 -4.36
C ARG A 44 -13.46 6.69 -5.15
N HIS A 45 -13.23 5.38 -5.07
CA HIS A 45 -14.04 4.39 -5.77
C HIS A 45 -15.40 4.19 -5.09
N TYR A 46 -16.31 3.52 -5.81
CA TYR A 46 -17.65 3.22 -5.29
C TYR A 46 -17.58 2.40 -4.02
N GLU A 47 -18.49 2.66 -3.08
CA GLU A 47 -18.52 1.94 -1.80
C GLU A 47 -18.65 0.42 -1.97
N ARG A 48 -19.34 -0.04 -3.01
CA ARG A 48 -19.56 -1.47 -3.25
C ARG A 48 -18.49 -2.12 -4.12
N LEU A 49 -17.47 -1.34 -4.49
CA LEU A 49 -16.40 -1.89 -5.30
C LEU A 49 -15.61 -2.93 -4.52
N HIS A 50 -15.36 -4.07 -5.16
CA HIS A 50 -14.52 -5.14 -4.63
C HIS A 50 -13.40 -5.43 -5.62
N LEU A 51 -12.32 -6.04 -5.14
CA LEU A 51 -11.27 -6.53 -6.03
C LEU A 51 -11.85 -7.62 -6.95
N HIS A 52 -11.44 -7.60 -8.21
CA HIS A 52 -11.88 -8.58 -9.21
C HIS A 52 -11.16 -9.93 -9.07
N THR A 53 -10.07 -9.97 -8.32
CA THR A 53 -9.32 -11.20 -8.05
C THR A 53 -9.50 -11.61 -6.59
N PRO A 54 -9.47 -12.93 -6.29
CA PRO A 54 -9.57 -13.38 -4.90
C PRO A 54 -8.45 -12.82 -4.02
N ARG A 55 -8.75 -12.66 -2.74
CA ARG A 55 -7.83 -12.12 -1.72
C ARG A 55 -6.42 -12.71 -1.82
N ARG A 56 -6.31 -14.04 -1.90
CA ARG A 56 -5.02 -14.71 -1.86
C ARG A 56 -4.12 -14.40 -3.05
N TRP A 57 -4.69 -13.86 -4.14
CA TRP A 57 -3.97 -13.54 -5.38
C TRP A 57 -3.81 -12.04 -5.58
N SER A 58 -4.35 -11.25 -4.67
CA SER A 58 -4.36 -9.79 -4.77
C SER A 58 -3.38 -9.11 -3.82
N GLY A 59 -2.73 -9.87 -2.95
CA GLY A 59 -1.81 -9.31 -1.96
C GLY A 59 -0.53 -8.77 -2.58
N LEU A 60 0.03 -7.76 -1.91
CA LEU A 60 1.31 -7.18 -2.29
C LEU A 60 2.46 -8.01 -1.70
N PRO A 61 3.67 -7.93 -2.30
CA PRO A 61 4.81 -8.71 -1.81
C PRO A 61 5.14 -8.45 -0.34
N GLY A 62 5.40 -9.52 0.40
CA GLY A 62 5.88 -9.45 1.77
C GLY A 62 4.82 -9.32 2.86
N TYR A 63 3.55 -9.11 2.49
CA TYR A 63 2.45 -9.06 3.47
C TYR A 63 1.13 -9.40 2.78
N PRO A 64 0.68 -10.65 2.84
CA PRO A 64 -0.59 -11.05 2.21
C PRO A 64 -1.78 -10.33 2.81
N ILE A 65 -2.86 -10.22 2.05
CA ILE A 65 -4.11 -9.67 2.57
C ILE A 65 -4.66 -10.62 3.64
N PRO A 66 -4.91 -10.13 4.88
CA PRO A 66 -5.44 -10.96 5.95
C PRO A 66 -6.78 -11.62 5.60
N ARG A 67 -6.98 -12.85 6.08
CA ARG A 67 -8.22 -13.62 5.85
C ARG A 67 -9.47 -12.91 6.34
N ARG A 68 -9.35 -12.07 7.37
CA ARG A 68 -10.51 -11.35 7.93
C ARG A 68 -11.19 -10.43 6.93
N PHE A 69 -10.51 -10.05 5.83
CA PHE A 69 -11.09 -9.21 4.80
C PHE A 69 -11.92 -9.99 3.77
N GLY A 70 -12.01 -11.30 3.90
CA GLY A 70 -12.83 -12.13 3.03
C GLY A 70 -12.18 -12.45 1.69
N ARG A 71 -12.85 -13.29 0.91
CA ARG A 71 -12.33 -13.74 -0.39
C ARG A 71 -12.31 -12.62 -1.43
N TRP A 72 -13.35 -11.80 -1.45
CA TRP A 72 -13.52 -10.66 -2.37
C TRP A 72 -13.41 -9.38 -1.55
N VAL A 73 -12.26 -8.75 -1.63
CA VAL A 73 -11.93 -7.64 -0.72
C VAL A 73 -12.66 -6.38 -1.15
N ALA A 74 -13.45 -5.80 -0.23
CA ALA A 74 -14.19 -4.58 -0.45
C ALA A 74 -13.24 -3.36 -0.50
N ARG A 75 -13.69 -2.28 -1.14
CA ARG A 75 -12.91 -1.05 -1.26
C ARG A 75 -12.34 -0.55 0.07
N ALA A 76 -13.17 -0.47 1.09
CA ALA A 76 -12.72 0.01 2.40
C ALA A 76 -11.65 -0.89 3.00
N ASP A 77 -11.76 -2.20 2.77
CA ASP A 77 -10.79 -3.17 3.27
C ASP A 77 -9.48 -3.13 2.47
N VAL A 78 -9.54 -2.79 1.18
CA VAL A 78 -8.31 -2.54 0.39
C VAL A 78 -7.54 -1.37 1.00
N VAL A 79 -8.23 -0.28 1.33
CA VAL A 79 -7.60 0.89 1.95
C VAL A 79 -7.00 0.50 3.30
N ALA A 80 -7.76 -0.21 4.14
CA ALA A 80 -7.26 -0.68 5.44
C ALA A 80 -6.02 -1.57 5.28
N TYR A 81 -6.04 -2.46 4.30
CA TYR A 81 -4.90 -3.31 3.99
C TYR A 81 -3.66 -2.50 3.60
N LEU A 82 -3.83 -1.48 2.75
CA LEU A 82 -2.70 -0.64 2.35
C LEU A 82 -2.09 0.09 3.55
N GLU A 83 -2.90 0.56 4.48
CA GLU A 83 -2.43 1.18 5.72
C GLU A 83 -1.67 0.17 6.59
N GLU A 84 -2.18 -1.06 6.70
CA GLU A 84 -1.47 -2.14 7.42
C GLU A 84 -0.15 -2.50 6.74
N TYR A 85 -0.14 -2.47 5.41
CA TYR A 85 1.06 -2.75 4.62
C TYR A 85 2.17 -1.75 4.94
N VAL A 86 1.83 -0.47 4.98
CA VAL A 86 2.77 0.60 5.36
C VAL A 86 3.34 0.34 6.75
N ALA A 87 2.47 0.04 7.72
CA ALA A 87 2.91 -0.21 9.10
C ALA A 87 3.79 -1.46 9.20
N HIS A 88 3.41 -2.54 8.52
CA HIS A 88 4.15 -3.79 8.54
C HIS A 88 5.58 -3.64 8.02
N HIS A 89 5.76 -2.91 6.92
CA HIS A 89 7.07 -2.73 6.31
C HIS A 89 7.82 -1.49 6.81
N GLY A 90 7.20 -0.68 7.66
CA GLY A 90 7.83 0.56 8.15
C GLY A 90 8.14 1.54 7.02
N ILE A 91 7.24 1.66 6.05
CA ILE A 91 7.44 2.52 4.89
C ILE A 91 7.41 4.00 5.30
N GLN A 92 8.42 4.76 4.87
CA GLN A 92 8.46 6.20 5.11
C GLN A 92 7.58 6.93 4.11
N LEU A 93 6.70 7.79 4.63
CA LEU A 93 5.74 8.54 3.81
C LEU A 93 5.90 10.03 4.01
N ARG A 94 5.71 10.79 2.92
CA ARG A 94 5.49 12.23 2.98
C ARG A 94 4.25 12.53 2.16
N LEU A 95 3.14 12.80 2.84
CA LEU A 95 1.82 13.00 2.24
C LEU A 95 1.38 14.46 2.32
N GLY A 96 0.59 14.89 1.36
CA GLY A 96 0.04 16.26 1.31
C GLY A 96 0.75 17.23 0.40
#